data_618f8909415c64a828c8d8bde723a50c
#
_entry.id   618f8909415c64a828c8d8bde723a50c
#
_cell.length_a   1.000
_cell.length_b   1.000
_cell.length_c   1.000
_cell.angle_alpha   90.00
_cell.angle_beta   90.00
_cell.angle_gamma   90.00
#
_symmetry.space_group_name_H-M   'P 1'
#
loop_
_entity.id
_entity.type
_entity.pdbx_description
1 polymer ?
#
loop_
_entity_poly.entity_id
_entity_poly.type
_entity_poly.pdbx_seq_one_letter_code
_entity_poly.pdbx_strand_id
1 'polypeptide(L)'
;ASETYLERLWKIFKQATGWDGQGTAPASVTLSTSFGAGENHLGAVGGHTDIIDVTVLMTLHATYVANDFVGLSGVPLTFAGCARKNGGTGLIVSAELIDYALQSVAGELWLFNTPIVPPADSAAWTITDAELLTLVCVIPFSTYYASALNSASPVGNLTYPFKCRATSTSLSGAFVTRGAPAYNSGDVTFRLGVLQD
;
A
#
# COMPACT_ATOMS: atom_id res chain seq x y z
N ALA A 1 56.36 14.20 23.02
CA ALA A 1 55.14 14.28 23.83
C ALA A 1 53.99 13.67 23.03
N SER A 2 53.19 12.75 23.63
CA SER A 2 52.05 12.17 22.94
C SER A 2 50.91 13.18 22.95
N GLU A 3 50.28 13.33 21.80
CA GLU A 3 49.11 14.16 21.59
C GLU A 3 47.97 13.70 22.49
N THR A 4 47.34 14.63 23.21
CA THR A 4 46.22 14.30 24.11
C THR A 4 44.95 13.99 23.31
N TYR A 5 44.01 13.28 23.93
CA TYR A 5 42.71 12.98 23.32
C TYR A 5 41.93 14.24 22.90
N LEU A 6 42.03 15.31 23.75
CA LEU A 6 41.39 16.61 23.44
C LEU A 6 42.00 17.31 22.22
N GLU A 7 43.32 17.22 22.04
CA GLU A 7 44.00 17.77 20.85
C GLU A 7 43.55 17.08 19.56
N ARG A 8 43.38 15.74 19.60
CA ARG A 8 42.86 14.97 18.47
C ARG A 8 41.43 15.35 18.16
N LEU A 9 40.55 15.45 19.18
CA LEU A 9 39.18 15.88 18.98
C LEU A 9 39.12 17.29 18.38
N TRP A 10 39.95 18.20 18.87
CA TRP A 10 40.03 19.57 18.37
C TRP A 10 40.52 19.65 16.91
N LYS A 11 41.46 18.82 16.52
CA LYS A 11 41.88 18.71 15.10
C LYS A 11 40.76 18.20 14.20
N ILE A 12 40.03 17.17 14.61
CA ILE A 12 38.88 16.64 13.89
C ILE A 12 37.82 17.71 13.73
N PHE A 13 37.53 18.44 14.82
CA PHE A 13 36.54 19.52 14.81
C PHE A 13 36.93 20.68 13.84
N LYS A 14 38.18 21.13 13.91
CA LYS A 14 38.70 22.13 12.96
C LYS A 14 38.62 21.65 11.51
N GLN A 15 38.98 20.42 11.25
CA GLN A 15 38.94 19.85 9.92
C GLN A 15 37.51 19.74 9.38
N ALA A 16 36.55 19.38 10.24
CA ALA A 16 35.14 19.22 9.88
C ALA A 16 34.43 20.56 9.69
N THR A 17 34.76 21.59 10.45
CA THR A 17 34.05 22.88 10.47
C THR A 17 34.79 24.02 9.78
N GLY A 18 36.10 23.86 9.56
CA GLY A 18 36.97 24.96 9.10
C GLY A 18 37.18 26.08 10.16
N TRP A 19 36.65 25.92 11.38
CA TRP A 19 36.77 26.90 12.44
C TRP A 19 38.04 26.70 13.27
N ASP A 20 38.86 27.71 13.35
CA ASP A 20 40.15 27.70 14.04
C ASP A 20 40.10 28.06 15.53
N GLY A 21 38.90 28.32 16.07
CA GLY A 21 38.68 28.74 17.45
C GLY A 21 38.75 30.25 17.65
N GLN A 22 38.95 31.04 16.58
CA GLN A 22 38.92 32.49 16.58
C GLN A 22 37.61 33.02 15.98
N GLY A 23 37.10 34.10 16.52
CA GLY A 23 35.85 34.67 16.03
C GLY A 23 34.58 33.93 16.49
N THR A 24 33.44 34.21 15.83
CA THR A 24 32.17 33.60 16.15
C THR A 24 32.12 32.16 15.62
N ALA A 25 31.78 31.22 16.49
CA ALA A 25 31.59 29.83 16.08
C ALA A 25 30.52 29.74 14.95
N PRO A 26 30.69 28.85 13.97
CA PRO A 26 29.68 28.68 12.93
C PRO A 26 28.32 28.32 13.53
N ALA A 27 27.25 28.99 13.07
CA ALA A 27 25.88 28.81 13.57
C ALA A 27 25.32 27.41 13.28
N SER A 28 25.93 26.68 12.35
CA SER A 28 25.58 25.28 12.04
C SER A 28 26.80 24.54 11.49
N VAL A 29 26.99 23.31 11.94
CA VAL A 29 27.91 22.35 11.33
C VAL A 29 27.11 21.49 10.37
N THR A 30 27.25 21.76 9.07
CA THR A 30 26.68 20.86 8.07
C THR A 30 27.63 19.69 7.87
N LEU A 31 27.32 18.54 8.41
CA LEU A 31 28.01 17.30 8.08
C LEU A 31 27.58 16.91 6.65
N SER A 32 28.31 17.38 5.64
CA SER A 32 28.18 16.86 4.27
C SER A 32 29.00 15.57 4.13
N THR A 33 28.69 14.56 4.92
CA THR A 33 29.13 13.21 4.64
C THR A 33 28.18 12.66 3.58
N SER A 34 28.65 12.49 2.36
CA SER A 34 28.00 11.54 1.45
C SER A 34 28.18 10.16 2.09
N PHE A 35 27.16 9.71 2.82
CA PHE A 35 27.10 8.30 3.16
C PHE A 35 27.09 7.55 1.83
N GLY A 36 28.04 6.61 1.63
CA GLY A 36 28.10 5.80 0.41
C GLY A 36 26.75 5.13 0.15
N ALA A 37 26.55 4.65 -1.08
CA ALA A 37 25.32 4.01 -1.54
C ALA A 37 24.99 2.74 -0.71
N GLY A 38 24.53 2.94 0.50
CA GLY A 38 23.94 1.99 1.42
C GLY A 38 22.63 2.57 1.92
N GLU A 39 21.71 1.76 2.36
CA GLU A 39 20.43 2.22 2.91
C GLU A 39 20.67 3.10 4.14
N ASN A 40 20.74 4.40 3.93
CA ASN A 40 20.87 5.40 5.01
C ASN A 40 19.50 5.63 5.65
N HIS A 41 19.13 4.79 6.56
CA HIS A 41 17.95 4.97 7.40
C HIS A 41 18.19 6.01 8.52
N LEU A 42 18.58 7.23 8.15
CA LEU A 42 18.59 8.38 9.05
C LEU A 42 17.28 9.17 8.85
N GLY A 43 16.17 8.56 9.25
CA GLY A 43 14.88 9.22 9.23
C GLY A 43 13.74 8.23 9.34
N ALA A 44 12.95 8.34 10.40
CA ALA A 44 11.84 7.46 10.75
C ALA A 44 12.25 5.97 10.82
N VAL A 45 12.87 5.59 11.93
CA VAL A 45 12.91 4.20 12.38
C VAL A 45 11.49 3.80 12.74
N GLY A 46 10.80 3.23 11.78
CA GLY A 46 9.40 2.82 11.87
C GLY A 46 8.74 2.96 10.52
N GLY A 47 8.21 1.88 9.97
CA GLY A 47 7.45 1.93 8.74
C GLY A 47 6.29 2.93 8.88
N HIS A 48 6.00 3.70 7.84
CA HIS A 48 4.82 4.55 7.79
C HIS A 48 3.60 3.68 7.50
N THR A 49 2.62 3.69 8.41
CA THR A 49 1.34 3.01 8.15
C THR A 49 0.40 3.98 7.47
N ASP A 50 -0.18 3.55 6.36
CA ASP A 50 -1.19 4.30 5.63
C ASP A 50 -2.48 3.48 5.50
N ILE A 51 -3.61 4.18 5.39
CA ILE A 51 -4.94 3.62 5.18
C ILE A 51 -5.44 4.10 3.83
N ILE A 52 -5.72 3.17 2.93
CA ILE A 52 -6.13 3.46 1.56
C ILE A 52 -7.54 2.95 1.33
N ASP A 53 -8.47 3.86 1.07
CA ASP A 53 -9.87 3.55 0.75
C ASP A 53 -10.09 3.59 -0.76
N VAL A 54 -10.74 2.54 -1.30
CA VAL A 54 -11.11 2.44 -2.73
C VAL A 54 -12.55 1.99 -2.83
N THR A 55 -13.40 2.87 -3.37
CA THR A 55 -14.81 2.57 -3.63
C THR A 55 -14.96 1.87 -4.98
N VAL A 56 -15.71 0.79 -5.00
CA VAL A 56 -16.00 0.02 -6.21
C VAL A 56 -17.07 0.76 -7.02
N LEU A 57 -16.68 1.23 -8.19
CA LEU A 57 -17.61 1.74 -9.19
C LEU A 57 -18.01 0.59 -10.11
N MET A 58 -19.25 0.55 -10.54
CA MET A 58 -19.81 -0.50 -11.38
C MET A 58 -20.40 0.08 -12.65
N THR A 59 -20.35 -0.67 -13.74
CA THR A 59 -20.92 -0.25 -15.01
C THR A 59 -22.44 -0.41 -15.01
N LEU A 60 -22.93 -1.47 -14.38
CA LEU A 60 -24.34 -1.85 -14.32
C LEU A 60 -24.80 -1.98 -12.88
N HIS A 61 -26.10 -1.74 -12.66
CA HIS A 61 -26.80 -2.28 -11.50
C HIS A 61 -27.15 -3.73 -11.82
N ALA A 62 -26.44 -4.69 -11.26
CA ALA A 62 -26.58 -6.08 -11.62
C ALA A 62 -26.77 -6.98 -10.41
N THR A 63 -27.49 -8.08 -10.62
CA THR A 63 -27.43 -9.24 -9.73
C THR A 63 -26.29 -10.12 -10.22
N TYR A 64 -25.32 -10.32 -9.34
CA TYR A 64 -24.15 -11.13 -9.62
C TYR A 64 -24.41 -12.60 -9.32
N VAL A 65 -23.59 -13.48 -9.86
CA VAL A 65 -23.49 -14.88 -9.43
C VAL A 65 -22.09 -15.17 -8.87
N ALA A 66 -21.93 -16.29 -8.20
CA ALA A 66 -20.63 -16.66 -7.63
C ALA A 66 -19.55 -16.72 -8.71
N ASN A 67 -18.40 -16.12 -8.44
CA ASN A 67 -17.23 -15.95 -9.31
C ASN A 67 -17.36 -14.83 -10.35
N ASP A 68 -18.34 -13.96 -10.24
CA ASP A 68 -18.39 -12.78 -11.10
C ASP A 68 -17.41 -11.70 -10.62
N PHE A 69 -16.87 -10.97 -11.59
CA PHE A 69 -16.18 -9.72 -11.34
C PHE A 69 -17.20 -8.62 -11.03
N VAL A 70 -16.90 -7.83 -10.01
CA VAL A 70 -17.71 -6.67 -9.57
C VAL A 70 -16.90 -5.41 -9.77
N GLY A 71 -17.25 -4.57 -10.73
CA GLY A 71 -16.53 -3.34 -11.00
C GLY A 71 -16.78 -2.74 -12.37
N LEU A 72 -15.97 -1.75 -12.75
CA LEU A 72 -16.03 -1.18 -14.09
C LEU A 72 -15.40 -2.13 -15.12
N SER A 73 -16.10 -2.38 -16.22
CA SER A 73 -15.61 -3.21 -17.31
C SER A 73 -14.26 -2.75 -17.83
N GLY A 74 -13.26 -3.62 -17.78
CA GLY A 74 -11.90 -3.34 -18.24
C GLY A 74 -11.08 -2.38 -17.36
N VAL A 75 -11.60 -1.95 -16.21
CA VAL A 75 -10.93 -0.99 -15.32
C VAL A 75 -10.68 -1.62 -13.95
N PRO A 76 -9.41 -1.84 -13.55
CA PRO A 76 -9.11 -2.37 -12.24
C PRO A 76 -9.32 -1.34 -11.14
N LEU A 77 -9.51 -1.80 -9.91
CA LEU A 77 -9.39 -0.97 -8.72
C LEU A 77 -7.94 -0.46 -8.61
N THR A 78 -7.76 0.78 -8.19
CA THR A 78 -6.43 1.36 -8.01
C THR A 78 -6.23 1.77 -6.57
N PHE A 79 -5.37 1.05 -5.86
CA PHE A 79 -4.92 1.38 -4.51
C PHE A 79 -3.69 2.28 -4.62
N ALA A 80 -3.93 3.58 -4.71
CA ALA A 80 -2.88 4.58 -4.91
C ALA A 80 -2.09 4.83 -3.61
N GLY A 81 -0.78 5.05 -3.72
CA GLY A 81 0.03 5.40 -2.56
C GLY A 81 0.39 4.21 -1.65
N CYS A 82 0.31 2.97 -2.12
CA CYS A 82 0.74 1.79 -1.34
C CYS A 82 2.22 1.83 -0.98
N ALA A 83 3.05 2.51 -1.76
CA ALA A 83 4.47 2.68 -1.50
C ALA A 83 4.86 4.16 -1.51
N ARG A 84 5.90 4.52 -0.77
CA ARG A 84 6.41 5.91 -0.64
C ARG A 84 7.06 6.44 -1.91
N LYS A 85 7.55 5.55 -2.77
CA LYS A 85 8.23 5.90 -4.04
C LYS A 85 7.86 4.90 -5.14
N ASN A 86 8.02 5.29 -6.38
CA ASN A 86 7.83 4.40 -7.52
C ASN A 86 8.73 3.15 -7.40
N GLY A 87 8.14 1.97 -7.59
CA GLY A 87 8.84 0.70 -7.40
C GLY A 87 9.17 0.37 -5.94
N GLY A 88 8.61 1.12 -4.99
CA GLY A 88 8.80 0.88 -3.56
C GLY A 88 8.11 -0.40 -3.10
N THR A 89 8.43 -0.77 -1.88
CA THR A 89 7.96 -2.00 -1.20
C THR A 89 7.07 -1.67 -0.02
N GLY A 90 6.42 -2.66 0.52
CA GLY A 90 5.60 -2.54 1.71
C GLY A 90 5.00 -3.88 2.14
N LEU A 91 4.18 -3.82 3.17
CA LEU A 91 3.49 -4.95 3.74
C LEU A 91 2.00 -4.61 3.88
N ILE A 92 1.11 -5.43 3.34
CA ILE A 92 -0.32 -5.33 3.63
C ILE A 92 -0.56 -5.95 5.00
N VAL A 93 -1.09 -5.17 5.94
CA VAL A 93 -1.26 -5.58 7.34
C VAL A 93 -2.72 -5.79 7.73
N SER A 94 -3.65 -5.16 7.02
CA SER A 94 -5.09 -5.34 7.22
C SER A 94 -5.85 -5.01 5.94
N ALA A 95 -7.06 -5.54 5.85
CA ALA A 95 -8.04 -5.16 4.83
C ALA A 95 -9.43 -5.17 5.43
N GLU A 96 -10.32 -4.35 4.91
CA GLU A 96 -11.72 -4.31 5.31
C GLU A 96 -12.59 -4.13 4.06
N LEU A 97 -13.64 -4.91 3.95
CA LEU A 97 -14.72 -4.67 3.00
C LEU A 97 -15.87 -4.01 3.73
N ILE A 98 -16.27 -2.83 3.28
CA ILE A 98 -17.43 -2.08 3.78
C ILE A 98 -18.54 -2.22 2.75
N ASP A 99 -19.67 -2.80 3.16
CA ASP A 99 -20.84 -3.08 2.34
C ASP A 99 -21.99 -2.19 2.78
N TYR A 100 -22.25 -1.13 2.02
CA TYR A 100 -23.31 -0.17 2.28
C TYR A 100 -24.70 -0.70 1.88
N ALA A 101 -24.74 -1.77 1.06
CA ALA A 101 -26.00 -2.39 0.62
C ALA A 101 -26.48 -3.51 1.56
N LEU A 102 -25.72 -3.81 2.64
CA LEU A 102 -26.05 -4.85 3.63
C LEU A 102 -26.27 -6.25 2.98
N GLN A 103 -25.58 -6.56 1.89
CA GLN A 103 -25.68 -7.85 1.24
C GLN A 103 -24.95 -8.93 2.04
N SER A 104 -23.85 -8.58 2.71
CA SER A 104 -23.01 -9.47 3.54
C SER A 104 -22.62 -10.77 2.81
N VAL A 105 -22.34 -10.67 1.53
CA VAL A 105 -22.01 -11.81 0.67
C VAL A 105 -20.50 -12.00 0.63
N ALA A 106 -20.05 -13.25 0.75
CA ALA A 106 -18.63 -13.57 0.65
C ALA A 106 -18.02 -13.11 -0.67
N GLY A 107 -16.79 -12.61 -0.62
CA GLY A 107 -16.07 -12.13 -1.79
C GLY A 107 -14.57 -12.13 -1.56
N GLU A 108 -13.83 -11.79 -2.59
CA GLU A 108 -12.36 -11.77 -2.57
C GLU A 108 -11.83 -10.52 -3.24
N LEU A 109 -10.85 -9.89 -2.59
CA LEU A 109 -10.04 -8.85 -3.20
C LEU A 109 -8.74 -9.47 -3.72
N TRP A 110 -8.56 -9.47 -5.03
CA TRP A 110 -7.36 -9.87 -5.72
C TRP A 110 -6.47 -8.64 -5.92
N LEU A 111 -5.22 -8.68 -5.47
CA LEU A 111 -4.28 -7.56 -5.57
C LEU A 111 -3.07 -7.94 -6.43
N PHE A 112 -2.68 -7.03 -7.32
CA PHE A 112 -1.61 -7.21 -8.30
C PHE A 112 -0.62 -6.05 -8.23
N ASN A 113 0.64 -6.31 -8.51
CA ASN A 113 1.67 -5.26 -8.57
C ASN A 113 1.73 -4.54 -9.94
N THR A 114 0.98 -5.02 -10.91
CA THR A 114 0.86 -4.46 -12.26
C THR A 114 -0.61 -4.28 -12.60
N PRO A 115 -1.02 -3.23 -13.32
CA PRO A 115 -2.39 -3.10 -13.78
C PRO A 115 -2.83 -4.30 -14.61
N ILE A 116 -4.00 -4.84 -14.28
CA ILE A 116 -4.69 -5.91 -15.01
C ILE A 116 -5.84 -5.33 -15.85
N VAL A 117 -6.38 -6.15 -16.74
CA VAL A 117 -7.60 -5.80 -17.49
C VAL A 117 -8.72 -6.74 -17.08
N PRO A 118 -9.53 -6.37 -16.07
CA PRO A 118 -10.61 -7.22 -15.60
C PRO A 118 -11.68 -7.41 -16.69
N PRO A 119 -12.47 -8.50 -16.61
CA PRO A 119 -13.58 -8.75 -17.56
C PRO A 119 -14.67 -7.68 -17.46
N ALA A 120 -15.73 -7.83 -18.23
CA ALA A 120 -16.91 -6.99 -18.10
C ALA A 120 -17.55 -7.17 -16.71
N ASP A 121 -18.23 -6.12 -16.24
CA ASP A 121 -19.01 -6.16 -15.00
C ASP A 121 -20.04 -7.30 -15.05
N SER A 122 -20.19 -8.03 -13.95
CA SER A 122 -21.06 -9.24 -13.88
C SER A 122 -20.68 -10.38 -14.85
N ALA A 123 -19.46 -10.40 -15.36
CA ALA A 123 -18.91 -11.52 -16.09
C ALA A 123 -18.06 -12.41 -15.17
N ALA A 124 -17.98 -13.68 -15.53
CA ALA A 124 -17.14 -14.63 -14.78
C ALA A 124 -15.69 -14.14 -14.70
N TRP A 125 -15.13 -14.17 -13.48
CA TRP A 125 -13.75 -13.78 -13.23
C TRP A 125 -12.80 -14.66 -14.05
N THR A 126 -12.05 -14.03 -14.92
CA THR A 126 -11.01 -14.66 -15.74
C THR A 126 -9.73 -13.85 -15.65
N ILE A 127 -8.60 -14.53 -15.54
CA ILE A 127 -7.27 -13.96 -15.45
C ILE A 127 -6.32 -14.76 -16.33
N THR A 128 -5.43 -14.10 -17.02
CA THR A 128 -4.41 -14.73 -17.84
C THR A 128 -3.24 -15.24 -16.98
N ASP A 129 -2.49 -16.21 -17.47
CA ASP A 129 -1.28 -16.71 -16.78
C ASP A 129 -0.25 -15.57 -16.56
N ALA A 130 -0.17 -14.63 -17.50
CA ALA A 130 0.73 -13.48 -17.39
C ALA A 130 0.31 -12.51 -16.28
N GLU A 131 -0.97 -12.26 -16.12
CA GLU A 131 -1.49 -11.44 -15.02
C GLU A 131 -1.33 -12.17 -13.68
N LEU A 132 -1.56 -13.49 -13.65
CA LEU A 132 -1.38 -14.28 -12.42
C LEU A 132 0.04 -14.22 -11.89
N LEU A 133 1.07 -14.08 -12.74
CA LEU A 133 2.46 -13.87 -12.31
C LEU A 133 2.69 -12.54 -11.59
N THR A 134 1.76 -11.59 -11.71
CA THR A 134 1.82 -10.28 -11.03
C THR A 134 0.99 -10.23 -9.75
N LEU A 135 0.35 -11.34 -9.39
CA LEU A 135 -0.48 -11.45 -8.19
C LEU A 135 0.38 -11.25 -6.93
N VAL A 136 -0.08 -10.35 -6.07
CA VAL A 136 0.48 -10.13 -4.73
C VAL A 136 -0.19 -11.05 -3.72
N CYS A 137 -1.52 -11.00 -3.65
CA CYS A 137 -2.32 -11.83 -2.75
C CYS A 137 -3.79 -11.83 -3.15
N VAL A 138 -4.53 -12.77 -2.56
CA VAL A 138 -5.99 -12.80 -2.54
C VAL A 138 -6.45 -12.71 -1.10
N ILE A 139 -7.31 -11.75 -0.80
CA ILE A 139 -7.85 -11.52 0.55
C ILE A 139 -9.33 -11.91 0.55
N PRO A 140 -9.72 -12.99 1.25
CA PRO A 140 -11.11 -13.41 1.36
C PRO A 140 -11.84 -12.60 2.43
N PHE A 141 -13.10 -12.26 2.16
CA PHE A 141 -14.05 -11.65 3.08
C PHE A 141 -15.26 -12.57 3.21
N SER A 142 -15.49 -13.13 4.39
CA SER A 142 -16.57 -14.09 4.63
C SER A 142 -17.26 -13.92 5.98
N THR A 143 -16.67 -13.14 6.87
CA THR A 143 -17.24 -12.87 8.20
C THR A 143 -17.66 -11.41 8.28
N TYR A 144 -18.95 -11.16 8.41
CA TYR A 144 -19.52 -9.82 8.42
C TYR A 144 -20.08 -9.44 9.78
N TYR A 145 -19.83 -8.19 10.15
CA TYR A 145 -20.47 -7.52 11.29
C TYR A 145 -21.50 -6.54 10.73
N ALA A 146 -22.78 -6.90 10.85
CA ALA A 146 -23.86 -6.13 10.27
C ALA A 146 -24.46 -5.15 11.29
N SER A 147 -24.79 -3.95 10.81
CA SER A 147 -25.67 -3.00 11.47
C SER A 147 -27.07 -3.03 10.83
N ALA A 148 -27.91 -2.06 11.13
CA ALA A 148 -29.24 -1.97 10.51
C ALA A 148 -29.21 -1.53 9.02
N LEU A 149 -28.12 -0.88 8.58
CA LEU A 149 -28.05 -0.23 7.27
C LEU A 149 -26.84 -0.66 6.42
N ASN A 150 -25.84 -1.27 7.04
CA ASN A 150 -24.59 -1.62 6.39
C ASN A 150 -23.90 -2.78 7.10
N SER A 151 -22.86 -3.33 6.50
CA SER A 151 -22.02 -4.33 7.14
C SER A 151 -20.53 -4.10 6.82
N ALA A 152 -19.66 -4.67 7.64
CA ALA A 152 -18.23 -4.63 7.44
C ALA A 152 -17.62 -6.03 7.65
N SER A 153 -16.61 -6.36 6.85
CA SER A 153 -15.84 -7.59 6.96
C SER A 153 -14.36 -7.24 7.13
N PRO A 154 -13.88 -7.07 8.37
CA PRO A 154 -12.47 -6.79 8.64
C PRO A 154 -11.63 -8.06 8.59
N VAL A 155 -10.43 -7.94 8.02
CA VAL A 155 -9.39 -8.98 7.98
C VAL A 155 -8.10 -8.36 8.51
N GLY A 156 -7.66 -8.80 9.68
CA GLY A 156 -6.45 -8.33 10.34
C GLY A 156 -5.32 -9.34 10.27
N ASN A 157 -4.15 -8.95 10.81
CA ASN A 157 -2.95 -9.79 10.92
C ASN A 157 -2.45 -10.33 9.57
N LEU A 158 -2.66 -9.57 8.50
CA LEU A 158 -2.10 -9.88 7.19
C LEU A 158 -0.60 -9.58 7.19
N THR A 159 0.15 -10.37 6.42
CA THR A 159 1.61 -10.22 6.26
C THR A 159 2.01 -10.47 4.82
N TYR A 160 1.33 -9.80 3.88
CA TYR A 160 1.61 -9.94 2.45
C TYR A 160 2.62 -8.88 2.00
N PRO A 161 3.90 -9.26 1.76
CA PRO A 161 4.89 -8.35 1.21
C PRO A 161 4.57 -8.07 -0.25
N PHE A 162 4.80 -6.83 -0.67
CA PHE A 162 4.64 -6.44 -2.06
C PHE A 162 5.76 -5.53 -2.52
N LYS A 163 5.90 -5.45 -3.84
CA LYS A 163 6.72 -4.46 -4.53
C LYS A 163 5.88 -3.86 -5.66
N CYS A 164 5.69 -2.55 -5.65
CA CYS A 164 5.01 -1.86 -6.74
C CYS A 164 5.81 -1.93 -8.05
N ARG A 165 5.13 -1.76 -9.17
CA ARG A 165 5.78 -1.61 -10.47
C ARG A 165 6.76 -0.44 -10.45
N ALA A 166 7.88 -0.53 -11.19
CA ALA A 166 8.96 0.46 -11.20
C ALA A 166 8.52 1.91 -11.46
N THR A 167 7.38 2.11 -12.12
CA THR A 167 6.83 3.44 -12.45
C THR A 167 5.61 3.83 -11.63
N SER A 168 5.30 3.10 -10.55
CA SER A 168 4.07 3.29 -9.76
C SER A 168 4.33 3.13 -8.27
N THR A 169 3.50 3.82 -7.48
CA THR A 169 3.36 3.61 -6.03
C THR A 169 2.10 2.81 -5.68
N SER A 170 1.35 2.36 -6.70
CA SER A 170 0.01 1.78 -6.52
C SER A 170 0.02 0.26 -6.71
N LEU A 171 -0.96 -0.40 -6.09
CA LEU A 171 -1.38 -1.74 -6.44
C LEU A 171 -2.66 -1.68 -7.27
N SER A 172 -2.84 -2.68 -8.14
CA SER A 172 -4.06 -2.90 -8.92
C SER A 172 -4.92 -3.95 -8.24
N GLY A 173 -6.23 -3.85 -8.31
CA GLY A 173 -7.11 -4.82 -7.66
C GLY A 173 -8.34 -5.20 -8.49
N ALA A 174 -8.94 -6.33 -8.12
CA ALA A 174 -10.22 -6.78 -8.63
C ALA A 174 -11.06 -7.34 -7.48
N PHE A 175 -12.36 -7.03 -7.50
CA PHE A 175 -13.31 -7.64 -6.57
C PHE A 175 -14.07 -8.77 -7.26
N VAL A 176 -14.07 -9.95 -6.64
CA VAL A 176 -14.74 -11.15 -7.12
C VAL A 176 -15.73 -11.62 -6.06
N THR A 177 -17.02 -11.69 -6.41
CA THR A 177 -18.02 -12.20 -5.48
C THR A 177 -18.00 -13.72 -5.39
N ARG A 178 -18.31 -14.27 -4.22
CA ARG A 178 -18.47 -15.72 -3.99
C ARG A 178 -19.91 -16.13 -3.72
N GLY A 179 -20.86 -15.21 -3.99
CA GLY A 179 -22.28 -15.44 -3.90
C GLY A 179 -23.05 -14.60 -4.92
N ALA A 180 -24.27 -14.25 -4.63
CA ALA A 180 -25.20 -13.57 -5.54
C ALA A 180 -25.70 -12.22 -4.93
N PRO A 181 -24.82 -11.23 -4.72
CA PRO A 181 -25.25 -9.92 -4.22
C PRO A 181 -25.97 -9.12 -5.33
N ALA A 182 -26.74 -8.12 -4.89
CA ALA A 182 -27.27 -7.09 -5.77
C ALA A 182 -26.66 -5.75 -5.36
N TYR A 183 -25.61 -5.35 -6.06
CA TYR A 183 -24.89 -4.10 -5.77
C TYR A 183 -25.19 -3.00 -6.78
N ASN A 184 -25.19 -1.76 -6.29
CA ASN A 184 -25.10 -0.56 -7.10
C ASN A 184 -23.69 0.02 -7.06
N SER A 185 -23.38 0.88 -8.02
CA SER A 185 -22.12 1.61 -8.01
C SER A 185 -21.96 2.42 -6.73
N GLY A 186 -20.86 2.19 -6.01
CA GLY A 186 -20.57 2.84 -4.73
C GLY A 186 -21.01 2.07 -3.49
N ASP A 187 -21.71 0.95 -3.62
CA ASP A 187 -22.19 0.14 -2.48
C ASP A 187 -21.05 -0.57 -1.72
N VAL A 188 -19.88 -0.72 -2.34
CA VAL A 188 -18.74 -1.43 -1.75
C VAL A 188 -17.52 -0.52 -1.70
N THR A 189 -16.87 -0.48 -0.55
CA THR A 189 -15.57 0.18 -0.37
C THR A 189 -14.58 -0.79 0.28
N PHE A 190 -13.39 -0.87 -0.27
CA PHE A 190 -12.25 -1.55 0.34
C PHE A 190 -11.37 -0.55 1.07
N ARG A 191 -11.00 -0.90 2.29
CA ARG A 191 -10.01 -0.22 3.10
C ARG A 191 -8.80 -1.12 3.25
N LEU A 192 -7.62 -0.65 2.85
CA LEU A 192 -6.38 -1.40 2.92
C LEU A 192 -5.41 -0.72 3.89
N GLY A 193 -4.96 -1.42 4.92
CA GLY A 193 -3.90 -0.96 5.80
C GLY A 193 -2.55 -1.44 5.29
N VAL A 194 -1.65 -0.50 5.04
CA VAL A 194 -0.34 -0.75 4.43
C VAL A 194 0.76 -0.19 5.30
N LEU A 195 1.77 -1.00 5.59
CA LEU A 195 3.04 -0.56 6.16
C LEU A 195 4.01 -0.32 5.01
N GLN A 196 4.39 0.93 4.79
CA GLN A 196 5.28 1.35 3.70
C GLN A 196 6.75 1.32 4.16
N ASP A 197 7.61 0.89 3.24
CA ASP A 197 9.06 0.86 3.44
C ASP A 197 9.74 2.13 2.90
#